data_d6fa3a6e11502ede594324fe37d7ca0b
#
_entry.id   d6fa3a6e11502ede594324fe37d7ca0b
#
_cell.length_a   1.000
_cell.length_b   1.000
_cell.length_c   1.000
_cell.angle_alpha   90.00
_cell.angle_beta   90.00
_cell.angle_gamma   90.00
#
_symmetry.space_group_name_H-M   'P 1'
#
loop_
_entity.id
_entity.type
_entity.pdbx_description
1 polymer ?
#
loop_
_entity_poly.entity_id
_entity_poly.type
_entity_poly.pdbx_seq_one_letter_code
_entity_poly.pdbx_strand_id
1 'polypeptide(L)'
;MSKIVIAKFTSIDILVNNAGFAIYGSIFDLSIDEIESQMETNYFGMVYCTKNFLPLMLKKKSGHIVNVASVAASFGLPGIASYCASKFAMLGFSEGLKHELVGTGVGITVVSPIMVKTDFFNHPSFEKMPKYSPTSLDSKTVAKAILKAANSSRLEIITPSIVRVAVWLKHTFPYFINPILGKSFKKQLDSTKTD
;
A
#
# COMPACT_ATOMS: atom_id res chain seq x y z
N MET A 1 12.10 18.31 -3.49
CA MET A 1 12.68 17.06 -4.04
C MET A 1 12.49 16.96 -5.55
N SER A 2 11.27 16.92 -6.10
CA SER A 2 11.03 16.73 -7.56
C SER A 2 11.76 17.73 -8.45
N LYS A 3 11.75 19.03 -8.14
CA LYS A 3 12.48 20.08 -8.91
C LYS A 3 13.98 19.78 -9.02
N ILE A 4 14.61 19.28 -7.95
CA ILE A 4 16.05 18.94 -7.94
C ILE A 4 16.31 17.74 -8.86
N VAL A 5 15.47 16.70 -8.75
CA VAL A 5 15.60 15.50 -9.60
C VAL A 5 15.41 15.83 -11.06
N ILE A 6 14.37 16.61 -11.40
CA ILE A 6 14.05 17.03 -12.78
C ILE A 6 15.17 17.90 -13.36
N ALA A 7 15.80 18.77 -12.56
CA ALA A 7 16.92 19.59 -13.01
C ALA A 7 18.20 18.76 -13.25
N LYS A 8 18.37 17.64 -12.54
CA LYS A 8 19.56 16.78 -12.63
C LYS A 8 19.44 15.68 -13.69
N PHE A 9 18.24 15.15 -13.91
CA PHE A 9 17.99 14.02 -14.80
C PHE A 9 16.98 14.42 -15.88
N THR A 10 17.32 14.14 -17.12
CA THR A 10 16.47 14.47 -18.29
C THR A 10 15.26 13.55 -18.44
N SER A 11 15.28 12.36 -17.82
CA SER A 11 14.19 11.39 -17.87
C SER A 11 14.14 10.55 -16.62
N ILE A 12 12.95 10.01 -16.35
CA ILE A 12 12.70 9.02 -15.29
C ILE A 12 12.12 7.78 -15.95
N ASP A 13 12.71 6.63 -15.70
CA ASP A 13 12.25 5.35 -16.24
C ASP A 13 11.29 4.64 -15.30
N ILE A 14 11.58 4.66 -14.00
CA ILE A 14 10.78 3.99 -12.98
C ILE A 14 10.60 4.94 -11.79
N LEU A 15 9.34 5.13 -11.39
CA LEU A 15 8.98 5.80 -10.14
C LEU A 15 8.46 4.75 -9.14
N VAL A 16 9.14 4.61 -8.00
CA VAL A 16 8.69 3.73 -6.91
C VAL A 16 8.16 4.57 -5.75
N ASN A 17 6.86 4.59 -5.56
CA ASN A 17 6.19 5.21 -4.42
C ASN A 17 6.10 4.17 -3.30
N ASN A 18 7.10 4.14 -2.41
CA ASN A 18 7.19 3.17 -1.33
C ASN A 18 7.02 3.80 0.07
N ALA A 19 7.25 5.10 0.22
CA ALA A 19 7.11 5.77 1.50
C ALA A 19 5.71 5.58 2.08
N GLY A 20 5.66 5.24 3.37
CA GLY A 20 4.40 5.01 4.06
C GLY A 20 4.61 4.50 5.47
N PHE A 21 3.64 4.78 6.33
CA PHE A 21 3.62 4.33 7.72
C PHE A 21 2.18 4.08 8.17
N ALA A 22 2.06 3.49 9.36
CA ALA A 22 0.79 3.31 10.03
C ALA A 22 0.92 3.71 11.51
N ILE A 23 -0.18 4.14 12.10
CA ILE A 23 -0.36 4.29 13.53
C ILE A 23 -1.44 3.28 13.95
N TYR A 24 -1.10 2.44 14.92
CA TYR A 24 -2.04 1.45 15.46
C TYR A 24 -2.88 2.07 16.57
N GLY A 25 -4.18 1.94 16.47
CA GLY A 25 -5.14 2.43 17.47
C GLY A 25 -6.57 2.25 16.97
N SER A 26 -7.54 2.22 17.90
CA SER A 26 -8.93 2.28 17.50
C SER A 26 -9.27 3.68 16.98
N ILE A 27 -10.33 3.80 16.19
CA ILE A 27 -10.78 5.12 15.69
C ILE A 27 -11.13 6.11 16.81
N PHE A 28 -11.47 5.61 17.99
CA PHE A 28 -11.76 6.42 19.17
C PHE A 28 -10.51 6.97 19.86
N ASP A 29 -9.39 6.28 19.71
CA ASP A 29 -8.12 6.61 20.38
C ASP A 29 -7.21 7.48 19.50
N LEU A 30 -7.34 7.37 18.16
CA LEU A 30 -6.55 8.16 17.23
C LEU A 30 -7.06 9.59 17.11
N SER A 31 -6.15 10.55 17.18
CA SER A 31 -6.44 11.94 16.85
C SER A 31 -6.68 12.12 15.35
N ILE A 32 -7.36 13.21 14.97
CA ILE A 32 -7.55 13.56 13.55
C ILE A 32 -6.21 13.78 12.86
N ASP A 33 -5.25 14.44 13.51
CA ASP A 33 -3.90 14.68 12.95
C ASP A 33 -3.15 13.37 12.65
N GLU A 34 -3.29 12.34 13.52
CA GLU A 34 -2.72 11.02 13.27
C GLU A 34 -3.38 10.31 12.08
N ILE A 35 -4.69 10.48 11.91
CA ILE A 35 -5.43 9.93 10.76
C ILE A 35 -5.00 10.64 9.47
N GLU A 36 -4.99 11.96 9.47
CA GLU A 36 -4.61 12.80 8.33
C GLU A 36 -3.16 12.57 7.91
N SER A 37 -2.22 12.49 8.86
CA SER A 37 -0.81 12.28 8.59
C SER A 37 -0.52 10.97 7.84
N GLN A 38 -1.29 9.90 8.13
CA GLN A 38 -1.21 8.63 7.39
C GLN A 38 -1.70 8.80 5.95
N MET A 39 -2.80 9.53 5.74
CA MET A 39 -3.35 9.80 4.41
C MET A 39 -2.40 10.71 3.61
N GLU A 40 -1.88 11.76 4.23
CA GLU A 40 -0.93 12.70 3.63
C GLU A 40 0.33 12.00 3.12
N THR A 41 0.91 11.14 3.95
CA THR A 41 2.13 10.43 3.56
C THR A 41 1.86 9.31 2.56
N ASN A 42 0.90 8.41 2.87
CA ASN A 42 0.71 7.19 2.10
C ASN A 42 0.06 7.47 0.75
N TYR A 43 -0.98 8.31 0.72
CA TYR A 43 -1.76 8.58 -0.48
C TYR A 43 -1.33 9.87 -1.18
N PHE A 44 -1.41 11.02 -0.51
CA PHE A 44 -1.09 12.29 -1.16
C PHE A 44 0.38 12.40 -1.54
N GLY A 45 1.30 11.87 -0.73
CA GLY A 45 2.72 11.79 -1.08
C GLY A 45 2.96 11.05 -2.39
N MET A 46 2.30 9.90 -2.58
CA MET A 46 2.30 9.14 -3.83
C MET A 46 1.72 9.95 -4.99
N VAL A 47 0.57 10.63 -4.79
CA VAL A 47 -0.08 11.46 -5.80
C VAL A 47 0.84 12.61 -6.23
N TYR A 48 1.45 13.31 -5.28
CA TYR A 48 2.37 14.42 -5.57
C TYR A 48 3.59 13.95 -6.36
N CYS A 49 4.21 12.82 -6.00
CA CYS A 49 5.30 12.26 -6.78
C CYS A 49 4.85 11.90 -8.19
N THR A 50 3.73 11.22 -8.31
CA THR A 50 3.16 10.83 -9.60
C THR A 50 2.89 12.06 -10.48
N LYS A 51 2.21 13.09 -9.96
CA LYS A 51 1.93 14.34 -10.71
C LYS A 51 3.19 15.06 -11.19
N ASN A 52 4.27 14.99 -10.42
CA ASN A 52 5.51 15.66 -10.77
C ASN A 52 6.32 14.90 -11.84
N PHE A 53 6.31 13.55 -11.83
CA PHE A 53 7.17 12.75 -12.69
C PHE A 53 6.45 12.17 -13.92
N LEU A 54 5.15 11.93 -13.85
CA LEU A 54 4.35 11.40 -14.96
C LEU A 54 4.49 12.22 -16.26
N PRO A 55 4.48 13.57 -16.25
CA PRO A 55 4.65 14.34 -17.48
C PRO A 55 5.94 14.04 -18.25
N LEU A 56 7.04 13.72 -17.54
CA LEU A 56 8.31 13.34 -18.17
C LEU A 56 8.21 11.98 -18.85
N MET A 57 7.54 11.02 -18.22
CA MET A 57 7.30 9.68 -18.77
C MET A 57 6.39 9.77 -20.01
N LEU A 58 5.32 10.57 -19.94
CA LEU A 58 4.39 10.79 -21.06
C LEU A 58 5.10 11.43 -22.26
N LYS A 59 5.95 12.45 -22.03
CA LYS A 59 6.76 13.08 -23.10
C LYS A 59 7.70 12.09 -23.77
N LYS A 60 8.31 11.18 -22.98
CA LYS A 60 9.19 10.12 -23.47
C LYS A 60 8.43 8.95 -24.10
N LYS A 61 7.11 8.84 -23.86
CA LYS A 61 6.26 7.70 -24.21
C LYS A 61 6.77 6.37 -23.63
N SER A 62 7.41 6.43 -22.47
CA SER A 62 8.00 5.26 -21.78
C SER A 62 8.19 5.56 -20.31
N GLY A 63 7.90 4.60 -19.47
CA GLY A 63 8.11 4.64 -18.03
C GLY A 63 7.18 3.70 -17.27
N HIS A 64 7.48 3.48 -16.01
CA HIS A 64 6.64 2.65 -15.16
C HIS A 64 6.53 3.20 -13.75
N ILE A 65 5.33 3.27 -13.23
CA ILE A 65 5.04 3.66 -11.84
C ILE A 65 4.78 2.39 -11.02
N VAL A 66 5.47 2.24 -9.91
CA VAL A 66 5.25 1.15 -8.95
C VAL A 66 4.78 1.76 -7.64
N ASN A 67 3.54 1.50 -7.25
CA ASN A 67 2.98 1.94 -5.98
C ASN A 67 3.01 0.78 -4.97
N VAL A 68 3.72 0.97 -3.85
CA VAL A 68 3.79 -0.05 -2.80
C VAL A 68 2.65 0.17 -1.81
N ALA A 69 1.56 -0.57 -2.01
CA ALA A 69 0.41 -0.56 -1.12
C ALA A 69 0.56 -1.57 0.04
N SER A 70 -0.37 -2.48 0.17
CA SER A 70 -0.41 -3.59 1.14
C SER A 70 -1.62 -4.45 0.80
N VAL A 71 -1.70 -5.67 1.31
CA VAL A 71 -2.97 -6.43 1.33
C VAL A 71 -4.06 -5.69 2.12
N ALA A 72 -3.68 -4.76 2.99
CA ALA A 72 -4.59 -3.82 3.64
C ALA A 72 -5.33 -2.88 2.65
N ALA A 73 -4.94 -2.85 1.37
CA ALA A 73 -5.72 -2.23 0.29
C ALA A 73 -6.94 -3.04 -0.14
N SER A 74 -7.07 -4.29 0.34
CA SER A 74 -8.20 -5.18 0.05
C SER A 74 -8.95 -5.60 1.31
N PHE A 75 -8.41 -5.35 2.51
CA PHE A 75 -9.01 -5.71 3.81
C PHE A 75 -9.05 -4.50 4.74
N GLY A 76 -10.24 -4.19 5.29
CA GLY A 76 -10.36 -3.31 6.45
C GLY A 76 -10.03 -4.09 7.72
N LEU A 77 -9.03 -3.64 8.46
CA LEU A 77 -8.53 -4.32 9.66
C LEU A 77 -8.73 -3.43 10.89
N PRO A 78 -9.26 -3.97 12.00
CA PRO A 78 -9.39 -3.22 13.25
C PRO A 78 -8.02 -2.77 13.77
N GLY A 79 -7.96 -1.60 14.39
CA GLY A 79 -6.74 -1.03 14.93
C GLY A 79 -5.84 -0.34 13.89
N ILE A 80 -6.09 -0.53 12.59
CA ILE A 80 -5.37 0.16 11.50
C ILE A 80 -6.33 0.63 10.39
N ALA A 81 -7.54 1.05 10.77
CA ALA A 81 -8.57 1.44 9.81
C ALA A 81 -8.12 2.61 8.91
N SER A 82 -7.48 3.65 9.47
CA SER A 82 -6.96 4.80 8.73
C SER A 82 -5.86 4.41 7.75
N TYR A 83 -4.96 3.53 8.18
CA TYR A 83 -3.95 2.96 7.29
C TYR A 83 -4.60 2.16 6.14
N CYS A 84 -5.55 1.29 6.44
CA CYS A 84 -6.29 0.57 5.40
C CYS A 84 -6.92 1.54 4.41
N ALA A 85 -7.61 2.58 4.88
CA ALA A 85 -8.23 3.59 4.02
C ALA A 85 -7.21 4.23 3.07
N SER A 86 -6.02 4.60 3.57
CA SER A 86 -4.95 5.15 2.73
C SER A 86 -4.47 4.16 1.65
N LYS A 87 -4.38 2.86 1.99
CA LYS A 87 -3.95 1.82 1.04
C LYS A 87 -5.04 1.45 0.03
N PHE A 88 -6.32 1.48 0.41
CA PHE A 88 -7.44 1.39 -0.52
C PHE A 88 -7.44 2.56 -1.51
N ALA A 89 -7.21 3.79 -1.02
CA ALA A 89 -7.09 4.97 -1.88
C ALA A 89 -5.96 4.83 -2.91
N MET A 90 -4.80 4.30 -2.50
CA MET A 90 -3.68 4.02 -3.42
C MET A 90 -4.06 3.02 -4.52
N LEU A 91 -4.77 1.95 -4.17
CA LEU A 91 -5.19 0.94 -5.14
C LEU A 91 -6.19 1.52 -6.14
N GLY A 92 -7.26 2.18 -5.65
CA GLY A 92 -8.27 2.80 -6.51
C GLY A 92 -7.70 3.90 -7.42
N PHE A 93 -6.81 4.75 -6.90
CA PHE A 93 -6.08 5.73 -7.72
C PHE A 93 -5.25 5.07 -8.82
N SER A 94 -4.53 3.99 -8.48
CA SER A 94 -3.68 3.29 -9.44
C SER A 94 -4.49 2.59 -10.53
N GLU A 95 -5.66 2.06 -10.20
CA GLU A 95 -6.59 1.46 -11.16
C GLU A 95 -7.12 2.51 -12.13
N GLY A 96 -7.63 3.64 -11.64
CA GLY A 96 -8.09 4.75 -12.46
C GLY A 96 -6.99 5.27 -13.39
N LEU A 97 -5.81 5.57 -12.83
CA LEU A 97 -4.67 6.05 -13.60
C LEU A 97 -4.21 5.03 -14.65
N LYS A 98 -4.28 3.72 -14.36
CA LYS A 98 -3.95 2.69 -15.35
C LYS A 98 -4.81 2.81 -16.61
N HIS A 99 -6.09 3.10 -16.47
CA HIS A 99 -6.99 3.30 -17.61
C HIS A 99 -6.65 4.57 -18.39
N GLU A 100 -6.29 5.65 -17.70
CA GLU A 100 -5.86 6.90 -18.34
C GLU A 100 -4.55 6.73 -19.14
N LEU A 101 -3.68 5.80 -18.73
CA LEU A 101 -2.38 5.57 -19.36
C LEU A 101 -2.43 4.62 -20.58
N VAL A 102 -3.58 4.10 -20.95
CA VAL A 102 -3.70 3.23 -22.13
C VAL A 102 -3.22 3.95 -23.39
N GLY A 103 -2.32 3.31 -24.13
CA GLY A 103 -1.75 3.85 -25.39
C GLY A 103 -0.65 4.89 -25.21
N THR A 104 -0.32 5.29 -23.98
CA THR A 104 0.73 6.33 -23.73
C THR A 104 2.16 5.79 -23.70
N GLY A 105 2.34 4.47 -23.59
CA GLY A 105 3.63 3.84 -23.37
C GLY A 105 4.10 3.86 -21.90
N VAL A 106 3.29 4.41 -20.98
CA VAL A 106 3.58 4.44 -19.53
C VAL A 106 2.75 3.39 -18.82
N GLY A 107 3.40 2.59 -17.97
CA GLY A 107 2.75 1.57 -17.15
C GLY A 107 2.57 1.98 -15.70
N ILE A 108 1.66 1.29 -14.99
CA ILE A 108 1.52 1.38 -13.54
C ILE A 108 1.18 0.01 -12.95
N THR A 109 1.79 -0.32 -11.82
CA THR A 109 1.55 -1.56 -11.09
C THR A 109 1.58 -1.30 -9.59
N VAL A 110 0.64 -1.88 -8.86
CA VAL A 110 0.60 -1.87 -7.38
C VAL A 110 1.27 -3.14 -6.87
N VAL A 111 2.12 -3.01 -5.86
CA VAL A 111 2.66 -4.14 -5.10
C VAL A 111 1.98 -4.17 -3.75
N SER A 112 1.31 -5.27 -3.44
CA SER A 112 0.54 -5.46 -2.19
C SER A 112 1.14 -6.59 -1.36
N PRO A 113 2.17 -6.31 -0.52
CA PRO A 113 2.72 -7.29 0.39
C PRO A 113 1.79 -7.52 1.59
N ILE A 114 1.92 -8.70 2.22
CA ILE A 114 1.49 -8.92 3.60
C ILE A 114 2.49 -8.24 4.55
N MET A 115 2.38 -8.52 5.86
CA MET A 115 3.33 -8.02 6.87
C MET A 115 4.78 -8.29 6.46
N VAL A 116 5.63 -7.27 6.54
CA VAL A 116 7.05 -7.30 6.15
C VAL A 116 7.92 -6.98 7.36
N LYS A 117 9.00 -7.71 7.55
CA LYS A 117 9.98 -7.48 8.63
C LYS A 117 10.83 -6.26 8.28
N THR A 118 10.43 -5.10 8.82
CA THR A 118 11.09 -3.79 8.64
C THR A 118 10.82 -2.93 9.88
N ASP A 119 11.41 -1.76 9.93
CA ASP A 119 11.18 -0.76 10.99
C ASP A 119 9.75 -0.15 10.99
N PHE A 120 8.88 -0.58 10.08
CA PHE A 120 7.49 -0.12 9.99
C PHE A 120 6.72 -0.28 11.31
N PHE A 121 7.01 -1.32 12.06
CA PHE A 121 6.37 -1.63 13.35
C PHE A 121 7.12 -1.08 14.58
N ASN A 122 8.12 -0.22 14.38
CA ASN A 122 8.86 0.40 15.48
C ASN A 122 8.15 1.62 16.07
N HIS A 123 7.05 2.10 15.46
CA HIS A 123 6.26 3.17 16.04
C HIS A 123 5.67 2.73 17.39
N PRO A 124 5.69 3.56 18.45
CA PRO A 124 5.21 3.19 19.80
C PRO A 124 3.79 2.63 19.85
N SER A 125 2.91 3.06 18.95
CA SER A 125 1.54 2.55 18.87
C SER A 125 1.45 1.03 18.64
N PHE A 126 2.51 0.39 18.13
CA PHE A 126 2.57 -1.05 17.91
C PHE A 126 3.16 -1.86 19.07
N GLU A 127 3.48 -1.25 20.22
CA GLU A 127 4.11 -1.95 21.34
C GLU A 127 3.32 -3.16 21.82
N LYS A 128 2.00 -3.04 21.86
CA LYS A 128 1.09 -4.11 22.27
C LYS A 128 0.73 -5.10 21.15
N MET A 129 1.15 -4.86 19.93
CA MET A 129 0.85 -5.74 18.79
C MET A 129 2.03 -6.69 18.52
N PRO A 130 1.79 -7.97 18.23
CA PRO A 130 2.86 -8.86 17.75
C PRO A 130 3.51 -8.28 16.50
N LYS A 131 4.80 -7.92 16.60
CA LYS A 131 5.52 -7.24 15.51
C LYS A 131 5.60 -8.08 14.23
N TYR A 132 5.68 -9.41 14.38
CA TYR A 132 5.81 -10.30 13.23
C TYR A 132 5.10 -11.62 13.46
N SER A 133 4.49 -12.17 12.40
CA SER A 133 3.99 -13.53 12.36
C SER A 133 4.99 -14.45 11.66
N PRO A 134 4.90 -15.78 11.82
CA PRO A 134 5.73 -16.73 11.07
C PRO A 134 5.65 -16.56 9.54
N THR A 135 4.54 -16.01 9.05
CA THR A 135 4.30 -15.75 7.61
C THR A 135 4.81 -14.40 7.14
N SER A 136 5.40 -13.57 8.02
CA SER A 136 5.94 -12.26 7.63
C SER A 136 7.05 -12.40 6.61
N LEU A 137 7.00 -11.55 5.59
CA LEU A 137 7.99 -11.53 4.51
C LEU A 137 9.28 -10.81 4.95
N ASP A 138 10.37 -11.10 4.27
CA ASP A 138 11.57 -10.29 4.31
C ASP A 138 11.50 -9.13 3.28
N SER A 139 12.31 -8.09 3.48
CA SER A 139 12.38 -6.93 2.59
C SER A 139 12.88 -7.31 1.19
N LYS A 140 13.75 -8.33 1.06
CA LYS A 140 14.27 -8.80 -0.24
C LYS A 140 13.15 -9.39 -1.11
N THR A 141 12.20 -10.12 -0.51
CA THR A 141 11.04 -10.67 -1.22
C THR A 141 10.18 -9.54 -1.80
N VAL A 142 9.95 -8.47 -1.04
CA VAL A 142 9.20 -7.31 -1.51
C VAL A 142 9.98 -6.55 -2.59
N ALA A 143 11.28 -6.37 -2.43
CA ALA A 143 12.13 -5.73 -3.44
C ALA A 143 12.07 -6.49 -4.78
N LYS A 144 12.12 -7.84 -4.76
CA LYS A 144 11.94 -8.66 -5.97
C LYS A 144 10.55 -8.46 -6.60
N ALA A 145 9.50 -8.31 -5.78
CA ALA A 145 8.16 -8.03 -6.29
C ALA A 145 8.09 -6.65 -6.95
N ILE A 146 8.75 -5.62 -6.38
CA ILE A 146 8.86 -4.27 -6.95
C ILE A 146 9.58 -4.31 -8.30
N LEU A 147 10.73 -5.00 -8.39
CA LEU A 147 11.46 -5.16 -9.66
C LEU A 147 10.61 -5.87 -10.73
N LYS A 148 9.87 -6.90 -10.32
CA LYS A 148 8.92 -7.57 -11.23
C LYS A 148 7.79 -6.65 -11.65
N ALA A 149 7.29 -5.79 -10.75
CA ALA A 149 6.23 -4.83 -11.02
C ALA A 149 6.64 -3.80 -12.07
N ALA A 150 7.89 -3.35 -12.05
CA ALA A 150 8.43 -2.35 -12.98
C ALA A 150 8.37 -2.78 -14.47
N ASN A 151 8.20 -4.07 -14.74
CA ASN A 151 8.06 -4.64 -16.10
C ASN A 151 6.74 -5.40 -16.28
N SER A 152 5.73 -5.13 -15.46
CA SER A 152 4.48 -5.89 -15.45
C SER A 152 3.34 -5.12 -16.12
N SER A 153 2.52 -5.80 -16.89
CA SER A 153 1.24 -5.26 -17.39
C SER A 153 0.09 -5.42 -16.38
N ARG A 154 0.29 -6.11 -15.26
CA ARG A 154 -0.74 -6.35 -14.24
C ARG A 154 -1.02 -5.07 -13.46
N LEU A 155 -2.28 -4.88 -13.06
CA LEU A 155 -2.63 -3.81 -12.12
C LEU A 155 -1.99 -4.06 -10.75
N GLU A 156 -2.06 -5.29 -10.24
CA GLU A 156 -1.62 -5.62 -8.88
C GLU A 156 -0.80 -6.91 -8.81
N ILE A 157 0.26 -6.88 -8.00
CA ILE A 157 1.07 -8.03 -7.59
C ILE A 157 0.95 -8.19 -6.08
N ILE A 158 0.12 -9.16 -5.65
CA ILE A 158 0.01 -9.53 -4.24
C ILE A 158 1.14 -10.50 -3.89
N THR A 159 1.81 -10.26 -2.76
CA THR A 159 2.91 -11.13 -2.32
C THR A 159 2.75 -11.53 -0.84
N PRO A 160 2.76 -12.84 -0.54
CA PRO A 160 2.87 -14.00 -1.44
C PRO A 160 1.59 -14.19 -2.27
N SER A 161 1.75 -14.80 -3.45
CA SER A 161 0.65 -14.90 -4.44
C SER A 161 -0.56 -15.71 -3.97
N ILE A 162 -0.38 -16.61 -3.02
CA ILE A 162 -1.48 -17.42 -2.43
C ILE A 162 -2.56 -16.54 -1.77
N VAL A 163 -2.18 -15.36 -1.25
CA VAL A 163 -3.11 -14.42 -0.60
C VAL A 163 -4.15 -13.88 -1.58
N ARG A 164 -3.90 -13.93 -2.90
CA ARG A 164 -4.89 -13.57 -3.93
C ARG A 164 -6.17 -14.37 -3.80
N VAL A 165 -6.08 -15.63 -3.36
CA VAL A 165 -7.26 -16.48 -3.13
C VAL A 165 -8.12 -15.90 -2.01
N ALA A 166 -7.50 -15.47 -0.90
CA ALA A 166 -8.21 -14.85 0.21
C ALA A 166 -8.85 -13.51 -0.19
N VAL A 167 -8.14 -12.68 -0.98
CA VAL A 167 -8.68 -11.44 -1.54
C VAL A 167 -9.88 -11.74 -2.45
N TRP A 168 -9.75 -12.70 -3.36
CA TRP A 168 -10.83 -13.11 -4.25
C TRP A 168 -12.06 -13.62 -3.47
N LEU A 169 -11.86 -14.51 -2.50
CA LEU A 169 -12.94 -15.02 -1.65
C LEU A 169 -13.67 -13.88 -0.93
N LYS A 170 -12.93 -12.94 -0.33
CA LYS A 170 -13.49 -11.79 0.37
C LYS A 170 -14.35 -10.91 -0.55
N HIS A 171 -13.91 -10.67 -1.77
CA HIS A 171 -14.66 -9.85 -2.72
C HIS A 171 -15.86 -10.58 -3.34
N THR A 172 -15.75 -11.89 -3.53
CA THR A 172 -16.84 -12.70 -4.12
C THR A 172 -17.93 -13.04 -3.08
N PHE A 173 -17.53 -13.30 -1.84
CA PHE A 173 -18.43 -13.73 -0.76
C PHE A 173 -18.33 -12.83 0.49
N PRO A 174 -18.54 -11.50 0.36
CA PRO A 174 -18.29 -10.55 1.45
C PRO A 174 -19.15 -10.81 2.68
N TYR A 175 -20.40 -11.21 2.49
CA TYR A 175 -21.36 -11.47 3.59
C TYR A 175 -20.96 -12.67 4.46
N PHE A 176 -20.23 -13.63 3.93
CA PHE A 176 -19.73 -14.79 4.69
C PHE A 176 -18.36 -14.53 5.29
N ILE A 177 -17.47 -13.89 4.55
CA ILE A 177 -16.06 -13.71 4.95
C ILE A 177 -15.90 -12.57 5.97
N ASN A 178 -16.56 -11.43 5.76
CA ASN A 178 -16.40 -10.26 6.65
C ASN A 178 -16.77 -10.54 8.11
N PRO A 179 -17.87 -11.25 8.46
CA PRO A 179 -18.18 -11.57 9.86
C PRO A 179 -17.10 -12.45 10.52
N ILE A 180 -16.52 -13.39 9.75
CA ILE A 180 -15.46 -14.29 10.26
C ILE A 180 -14.20 -13.48 10.54
N LEU A 181 -13.76 -12.65 9.59
CA LEU A 181 -12.62 -11.76 9.75
C LEU A 181 -12.84 -10.77 10.89
N GLY A 182 -14.02 -10.13 10.95
CA GLY A 182 -14.36 -9.16 11.98
C GLY A 182 -14.26 -9.75 13.40
N LYS A 183 -14.80 -10.95 13.63
CA LYS A 183 -14.69 -11.64 14.93
C LYS A 183 -13.25 -11.99 15.29
N SER A 184 -12.46 -12.49 14.34
CA SER A 184 -11.06 -12.87 14.55
C SER A 184 -10.20 -11.66 14.93
N PHE A 185 -10.30 -10.57 14.16
CA PHE A 185 -9.52 -9.36 14.41
C PHE A 185 -10.00 -8.55 15.61
N LYS A 186 -11.31 -8.53 15.92
CA LYS A 186 -11.82 -7.89 17.14
C LYS A 186 -11.25 -8.54 18.39
N LYS A 187 -11.19 -9.87 18.44
CA LYS A 187 -10.56 -10.59 19.55
C LYS A 187 -9.10 -10.18 19.76
N GLN A 188 -8.36 -9.95 18.68
CA GLN A 188 -6.98 -9.47 18.74
C GLN A 188 -6.91 -8.03 19.28
N LEU A 189 -7.79 -7.13 18.82
CA LEU A 189 -7.84 -5.74 19.28
C LEU A 189 -8.22 -5.66 20.77
N ASP A 190 -9.19 -6.47 21.21
CA ASP A 190 -9.64 -6.49 22.62
C ASP A 190 -8.54 -7.04 23.54
N SER A 191 -7.74 -8.01 23.09
CA SER A 191 -6.60 -8.53 23.88
C SER A 191 -5.48 -7.49 24.09
N THR A 192 -5.41 -6.46 23.28
CA THR A 192 -4.42 -5.36 23.43
C THR A 192 -4.90 -4.25 24.39
N LYS A 193 -6.19 -4.27 24.80
CA LYS A 193 -6.78 -3.28 25.73
C LYS A 193 -6.78 -3.72 27.21
N THR A 194 -6.43 -4.95 27.50
CA THR A 194 -6.62 -5.58 28.84
C THR A 194 -5.39 -5.49 29.75
N ASP A 195 -4.45 -4.58 29.47
CA ASP A 195 -3.30 -4.28 30.34
C ASP A 195 -3.27 -2.75 30.62
#